data_ecd490d7c82d4397582200b68d5c0a05
#
_entry.id   ecd490d7c82d4397582200b68d5c0a05
#
_cell.length_a   1.000
_cell.length_b   1.000
_cell.length_c   1.000
_cell.angle_alpha   90.00
_cell.angle_beta   90.00
_cell.angle_gamma   90.00
#
_symmetry.space_group_name_H-M   'P 1'
#
loop_
_entity.id
_entity.type
_entity.pdbx_description
1 polymer ?
#
loop_
_entity_poly.entity_id
_entity_poly.type
_entity_poly.pdbx_seq_one_letter_code
_entity_poly.pdbx_strand_id
1 'polypeptide(L)'
;MANPVFSDKEFIEIWNAHKSASKMAVALKMNERQIYKRRKEIEDRTGIALTSRAKAENIVKPDNPVRKELGIENGIVLVFSDAHFWPSVHTTAFKGLLWAIKEFQPKAVIANGDVFDGASISRFPRIGWDSTPSVIQELKACEIALGEIEDAARKARSNVNLVWTLGNHDARFENRLAANAPQYEFVKGFALKDHFPTWHPCWSCWPTDEVVVKHRWKGGVHATHNNTINAGVSIVTGHLHSLKVTPFSDYQGNRFGVDTGTLADTNGAQFINYLEDSPTNWRSGFAVLTFHEGKLLWPELVHKWAEGKIEFRGKIYDV
;
A
#
# COMPACT_ATOMS: atom_id res chain seq x y z
N MET A 1 -40.70 37.66 -10.93
CA MET A 1 -40.81 36.60 -11.95
C MET A 1 -41.07 35.30 -11.21
N ALA A 2 -42.21 34.63 -11.47
CA ALA A 2 -42.53 33.35 -10.83
C ALA A 2 -41.49 32.29 -11.25
N ASN A 3 -40.99 31.52 -10.28
CA ASN A 3 -40.09 30.39 -10.57
C ASN A 3 -40.83 29.41 -11.49
N PRO A 4 -40.20 28.89 -12.54
CA PRO A 4 -40.80 27.88 -13.38
C PRO A 4 -41.12 26.64 -12.52
N VAL A 5 -42.38 26.22 -12.56
CA VAL A 5 -42.90 25.07 -11.79
C VAL A 5 -42.54 23.81 -12.59
N PHE A 6 -41.39 23.24 -12.29
CA PHE A 6 -41.05 21.88 -12.76
C PHE A 6 -41.78 20.84 -11.90
N SER A 7 -42.30 19.80 -12.51
CA SER A 7 -42.81 18.64 -11.81
C SER A 7 -41.65 17.89 -11.11
N ASP A 8 -41.95 17.07 -10.11
CA ASP A 8 -40.93 16.27 -9.45
C ASP A 8 -40.23 15.33 -10.41
N LYS A 9 -40.96 14.75 -11.36
CA LYS A 9 -40.42 13.85 -12.37
C LYS A 9 -39.38 14.57 -13.26
N GLU A 10 -39.72 15.76 -13.75
CA GLU A 10 -38.76 16.56 -14.55
C GLU A 10 -37.54 16.98 -13.73
N PHE A 11 -37.74 17.34 -12.45
CA PHE A 11 -36.61 17.67 -11.59
C PHE A 11 -35.69 16.48 -11.38
N ILE A 12 -36.24 15.28 -11.14
CA ILE A 12 -35.45 14.03 -10.98
C ILE A 12 -34.69 13.70 -12.26
N GLU A 13 -35.34 13.82 -13.43
CA GLU A 13 -34.69 13.57 -14.72
C GLU A 13 -33.50 14.52 -14.97
N ILE A 14 -33.72 15.83 -14.74
CA ILE A 14 -32.68 16.85 -14.88
C ILE A 14 -31.57 16.65 -13.83
N TRP A 15 -31.93 16.28 -12.58
CA TRP A 15 -30.95 15.94 -11.55
C TRP A 15 -30.07 14.76 -11.96
N ASN A 16 -30.68 13.69 -12.44
CA ASN A 16 -29.94 12.49 -12.86
C ASN A 16 -29.01 12.74 -14.06
N ALA A 17 -29.39 13.69 -14.94
CA ALA A 17 -28.53 14.10 -16.05
C ALA A 17 -27.31 14.93 -15.60
N HIS A 18 -27.50 15.81 -14.61
CA HIS A 18 -26.43 16.72 -14.18
C HIS A 18 -25.72 16.28 -12.91
N LYS A 19 -26.43 15.62 -11.97
CA LYS A 19 -25.96 15.17 -10.63
C LYS A 19 -25.17 16.24 -9.87
N SER A 20 -25.49 17.52 -10.09
CA SER A 20 -24.80 18.69 -9.54
C SER A 20 -25.77 19.86 -9.40
N ALA A 21 -25.88 20.40 -8.18
CA ALA A 21 -26.73 21.55 -7.92
C ALA A 21 -26.28 22.80 -8.69
N SER A 22 -24.97 23.04 -8.81
CA SER A 22 -24.42 24.17 -9.54
C SER A 22 -24.75 24.10 -11.04
N LYS A 23 -24.57 22.94 -11.67
CA LYS A 23 -24.91 22.77 -13.10
C LYS A 23 -26.38 22.90 -13.35
N MET A 24 -27.18 22.35 -12.43
CA MET A 24 -28.64 22.43 -12.49
C MET A 24 -29.14 23.86 -12.28
N ALA A 25 -28.51 24.61 -11.36
CA ALA A 25 -28.82 26.03 -11.14
C ALA A 25 -28.60 26.86 -12.40
N VAL A 26 -27.54 26.61 -13.14
CA VAL A 26 -27.26 27.23 -14.45
C VAL A 26 -28.31 26.82 -15.49
N ALA A 27 -28.59 25.52 -15.63
CA ALA A 27 -29.50 24.96 -16.62
C ALA A 27 -30.96 25.48 -16.40
N LEU A 28 -31.41 25.59 -15.15
CA LEU A 28 -32.75 25.99 -14.78
C LEU A 28 -32.89 27.49 -14.46
N LYS A 29 -31.80 28.25 -14.53
CA LYS A 29 -31.71 29.67 -14.11
C LYS A 29 -32.24 29.89 -12.71
N MET A 30 -31.92 28.97 -11.79
CA MET A 30 -32.33 28.99 -10.40
C MET A 30 -31.14 29.19 -9.47
N ASN A 31 -31.39 29.60 -8.23
CA ASN A 31 -30.34 29.64 -7.20
C ASN A 31 -30.01 28.22 -6.68
N GLU A 32 -28.77 27.89 -6.46
CA GLU A 32 -28.33 26.60 -5.93
C GLU A 32 -29.05 26.21 -4.63
N ARG A 33 -29.28 27.18 -3.73
CA ARG A 33 -29.98 26.95 -2.46
C ARG A 33 -31.43 26.48 -2.69
N GLN A 34 -32.09 26.97 -3.74
CA GLN A 34 -33.43 26.53 -4.13
C GLN A 34 -33.38 25.10 -4.70
N ILE A 35 -32.34 24.76 -5.46
CA ILE A 35 -32.15 23.42 -5.97
C ILE A 35 -31.94 22.42 -4.81
N TYR A 36 -31.09 22.75 -3.83
CA TYR A 36 -30.90 21.89 -2.66
C TYR A 36 -32.15 21.73 -1.83
N LYS A 37 -32.91 22.81 -1.58
CA LYS A 37 -34.17 22.77 -0.84
C LYS A 37 -35.17 21.84 -1.53
N ARG A 38 -35.38 22.03 -2.82
CA ARG A 38 -36.33 21.22 -3.60
C ARG A 38 -35.89 19.75 -3.71
N ARG A 39 -34.63 19.50 -3.87
CA ARG A 39 -34.09 18.14 -3.83
C ARG A 39 -34.49 17.44 -2.54
N LYS A 40 -34.21 18.06 -1.40
CA LYS A 40 -34.55 17.50 -0.09
C LYS A 40 -36.08 17.26 0.07
N GLU A 41 -36.90 18.21 -0.36
CA GLU A 41 -38.35 18.05 -0.34
C GLU A 41 -38.82 16.85 -1.18
N ILE A 42 -38.18 16.60 -2.33
CA ILE A 42 -38.49 15.45 -3.20
C ILE A 42 -38.03 14.16 -2.56
N GLU A 43 -36.78 14.11 -2.05
CA GLU A 43 -36.22 12.95 -1.35
C GLU A 43 -37.11 12.56 -0.15
N ASP A 44 -37.51 13.52 0.68
CA ASP A 44 -38.37 13.31 1.85
C ASP A 44 -39.77 12.78 1.48
N ARG A 45 -40.33 13.23 0.34
CA ARG A 45 -41.69 12.86 -0.10
C ARG A 45 -41.74 11.56 -0.87
N THR A 46 -40.72 11.28 -1.69
CA THR A 46 -40.72 10.13 -2.62
C THR A 46 -39.93 8.95 -2.12
N GLY A 47 -39.06 9.13 -1.12
CA GLY A 47 -38.10 8.12 -0.68
C GLY A 47 -36.98 7.85 -1.68
N ILE A 48 -36.91 8.58 -2.80
CA ILE A 48 -35.89 8.43 -3.84
C ILE A 48 -34.67 9.26 -3.44
N ALA A 49 -33.53 8.62 -3.20
CA ALA A 49 -32.28 9.33 -2.94
C ALA A 49 -31.73 9.95 -4.24
N LEU A 50 -31.74 11.27 -4.33
CA LEU A 50 -31.15 12.01 -5.45
C LEU A 50 -29.67 12.27 -5.14
N THR A 51 -28.82 11.25 -5.35
CA THR A 51 -27.39 11.37 -5.12
C THR A 51 -26.80 12.44 -6.04
N SER A 52 -26.10 13.42 -5.47
CA SER A 52 -25.16 14.23 -6.24
C SER A 52 -24.08 13.31 -6.77
N ARG A 53 -23.38 13.71 -7.85
CA ARG A 53 -22.14 13.01 -8.22
C ARG A 53 -21.31 12.91 -6.95
N ALA A 54 -21.32 11.72 -6.37
CA ALA A 54 -20.61 11.48 -5.14
C ALA A 54 -19.13 11.82 -5.37
N LYS A 55 -18.47 12.34 -4.35
CA LYS A 55 -17.02 12.56 -4.32
C LYS A 55 -16.19 11.37 -4.85
N ALA A 56 -16.79 10.19 -4.97
CA ALA A 56 -16.18 8.97 -5.48
C ALA A 56 -16.17 8.83 -7.01
N GLU A 57 -17.10 9.44 -7.75
CA GLU A 57 -17.13 9.31 -9.22
C GLU A 57 -16.23 10.31 -9.96
N ASN A 58 -15.65 11.30 -9.28
CA ASN A 58 -14.82 12.33 -9.89
C ASN A 58 -13.30 12.17 -9.74
N ILE A 59 -12.85 11.14 -9.06
CA ILE A 59 -11.48 10.68 -9.27
C ILE A 59 -11.53 9.80 -10.50
N VAL A 60 -11.44 10.42 -11.69
CA VAL A 60 -10.96 9.71 -12.87
C VAL A 60 -9.56 9.29 -12.50
N LYS A 61 -9.44 8.10 -11.91
CA LYS A 61 -8.14 7.48 -11.73
C LYS A 61 -7.61 7.31 -13.15
N PRO A 62 -6.54 8.01 -13.54
CA PRO A 62 -5.95 7.74 -14.85
C PRO A 62 -5.65 6.25 -14.89
N ASP A 63 -6.01 5.60 -15.97
CA ASP A 63 -5.60 4.22 -16.22
C ASP A 63 -4.08 4.19 -16.14
N ASN A 64 -3.58 3.67 -15.03
CA ASN A 64 -2.17 3.62 -14.76
C ASN A 64 -1.75 2.15 -14.74
N PRO A 65 -1.11 1.65 -15.82
CA PRO A 65 -0.75 0.23 -15.96
C PRO A 65 0.18 -0.28 -14.86
N VAL A 66 0.80 0.64 -14.11
CA VAL A 66 1.69 0.31 -12.98
C VAL A 66 0.98 0.38 -11.61
N ARG A 67 -0.34 0.54 -11.62
CA ARG A 67 -1.20 0.49 -10.44
C ARG A 67 -1.95 -0.84 -10.37
N LYS A 68 -2.03 -1.44 -9.19
CA LYS A 68 -2.85 -2.63 -8.92
C LYS A 68 -4.00 -2.28 -7.98
N GLU A 69 -5.23 -2.56 -8.38
CA GLU A 69 -6.43 -2.43 -7.54
C GLU A 69 -6.91 -3.82 -7.12
N LEU A 70 -7.38 -3.96 -5.86
CA LEU A 70 -7.78 -5.26 -5.30
C LEU A 70 -9.28 -5.36 -4.98
N GLY A 71 -9.95 -4.24 -4.66
CA GLY A 71 -11.37 -4.24 -4.31
C GLY A 71 -11.69 -5.02 -3.04
N ILE A 72 -10.93 -4.84 -1.99
CA ILE A 72 -11.13 -5.55 -0.71
C ILE A 72 -12.26 -4.89 0.07
N GLU A 73 -13.44 -5.49 0.10
CA GLU A 73 -14.56 -5.02 0.91
C GLU A 73 -14.43 -5.43 2.39
N ASN A 74 -14.14 -6.69 2.66
CA ASN A 74 -14.02 -7.24 4.01
C ASN A 74 -12.85 -8.20 4.12
N GLY A 75 -12.12 -8.16 5.24
CA GLY A 75 -11.05 -9.09 5.56
C GLY A 75 -9.71 -8.40 5.80
N ILE A 76 -8.65 -9.20 5.87
CA ILE A 76 -7.33 -8.76 6.28
C ILE A 76 -6.39 -8.71 5.07
N VAL A 77 -5.55 -7.68 5.05
CA VAL A 77 -4.40 -7.52 4.15
C VAL A 77 -3.16 -7.38 5.03
N LEU A 78 -2.16 -8.21 4.80
CA LEU A 78 -0.86 -8.09 5.44
C LEU A 78 0.07 -7.30 4.53
N VAL A 79 0.78 -6.33 5.10
CA VAL A 79 1.74 -5.49 4.36
C VAL A 79 3.07 -5.51 5.10
N PHE A 80 4.10 -6.01 4.43
CA PHE A 80 5.48 -5.94 4.91
C PHE A 80 6.35 -5.18 3.91
N SER A 81 7.47 -4.65 4.34
CA SER A 81 8.44 -3.95 3.48
C SER A 81 9.87 -4.17 3.92
N ASP A 82 10.79 -3.69 3.10
CA ASP A 82 12.19 -3.57 3.46
C ASP A 82 12.75 -4.90 4.01
N ALA A 83 12.42 -5.98 3.29
CA ALA A 83 12.85 -7.32 3.68
C ALA A 83 14.34 -7.54 3.45
N HIS A 84 14.89 -6.91 2.39
CA HIS A 84 16.31 -7.02 2.04
C HIS A 84 16.81 -8.45 2.23
N PHE A 85 16.09 -9.42 1.63
CA PHE A 85 16.35 -10.83 1.87
C PHE A 85 17.81 -11.20 1.60
N TRP A 86 18.45 -11.68 2.66
CA TRP A 86 19.85 -12.01 2.66
C TRP A 86 20.05 -13.52 2.67
N PRO A 87 21.07 -14.06 1.96
CA PRO A 87 21.31 -15.50 1.89
C PRO A 87 21.37 -16.15 3.27
N SER A 88 20.61 -17.24 3.43
CA SER A 88 20.56 -18.06 4.65
C SER A 88 20.08 -17.36 5.92
N VAL A 89 19.33 -16.25 5.81
CA VAL A 89 18.79 -15.51 6.95
C VAL A 89 17.27 -15.55 6.94
N HIS A 90 16.67 -16.07 8.02
CA HIS A 90 15.26 -15.99 8.32
C HIS A 90 15.07 -15.18 9.61
N THR A 91 14.63 -13.95 9.51
CA THR A 91 14.47 -13.06 10.67
C THR A 91 13.26 -13.43 11.51
N THR A 92 13.22 -12.97 12.76
CA THR A 92 12.05 -13.15 13.63
C THR A 92 10.81 -12.50 13.03
N ALA A 93 10.93 -11.32 12.44
CA ALA A 93 9.79 -10.65 11.79
C ALA A 93 9.26 -11.45 10.59
N PHE A 94 10.14 -12.09 9.80
CA PHE A 94 9.74 -12.99 8.72
C PHE A 94 8.95 -14.20 9.23
N LYS A 95 9.43 -14.87 10.28
CA LYS A 95 8.71 -15.98 10.93
C LYS A 95 7.37 -15.52 11.50
N GLY A 96 7.34 -14.31 12.08
CA GLY A 96 6.11 -13.66 12.53
C GLY A 96 5.12 -13.39 11.40
N LEU A 97 5.59 -13.03 10.22
CA LEU A 97 4.73 -12.87 9.04
C LEU A 97 4.10 -14.20 8.62
N LEU A 98 4.88 -15.30 8.60
CA LEU A 98 4.34 -16.64 8.30
C LEU A 98 3.31 -17.08 9.35
N TRP A 99 3.54 -16.78 10.63
CA TRP A 99 2.57 -16.99 11.70
C TRP A 99 1.28 -16.19 11.45
N ALA A 100 1.39 -14.89 11.14
CA ALA A 100 0.25 -14.03 10.88
C ALA A 100 -0.56 -14.45 9.65
N ILE A 101 0.10 -14.93 8.60
CA ILE A 101 -0.55 -15.50 7.41
C ILE A 101 -1.42 -16.69 7.78
N LYS A 102 -0.90 -17.61 8.59
CA LYS A 102 -1.63 -18.78 9.06
C LYS A 102 -2.81 -18.39 9.96
N GLU A 103 -2.58 -17.48 10.88
CA GLU A 103 -3.57 -17.05 11.89
C GLU A 103 -4.71 -16.25 11.26
N PHE A 104 -4.39 -15.29 10.36
CA PHE A 104 -5.37 -14.33 9.86
C PHE A 104 -5.94 -14.68 8.48
N GLN A 105 -5.37 -15.64 7.77
CA GLN A 105 -5.82 -16.08 6.43
C GLN A 105 -6.13 -14.90 5.50
N PRO A 106 -5.15 -14.01 5.22
CA PRO A 106 -5.36 -12.74 4.56
C PRO A 106 -5.92 -12.89 3.15
N LYS A 107 -6.64 -11.89 2.67
CA LYS A 107 -7.09 -11.77 1.27
C LYS A 107 -5.97 -11.31 0.33
N ALA A 108 -5.00 -10.60 0.88
CA ALA A 108 -3.81 -10.20 0.16
C ALA A 108 -2.58 -10.16 1.10
N VAL A 109 -1.42 -10.49 0.52
CA VAL A 109 -0.11 -10.23 1.12
C VAL A 109 0.61 -9.29 0.16
N ILE A 110 1.04 -8.14 0.68
CA ILE A 110 1.69 -7.10 -0.09
C ILE A 110 3.13 -6.94 0.39
N ALA A 111 4.08 -7.28 -0.47
CA ALA A 111 5.48 -6.93 -0.31
C ALA A 111 5.66 -5.47 -0.75
N ASN A 112 5.78 -4.55 0.21
CA ASN A 112 5.79 -3.12 -0.06
C ASN A 112 7.21 -2.58 -0.29
N GLY A 113 7.92 -3.19 -1.22
CA GLY A 113 9.22 -2.75 -1.74
C GLY A 113 10.43 -3.12 -0.89
N ASP A 114 11.58 -2.96 -1.52
CA ASP A 114 12.89 -3.29 -0.99
C ASP A 114 12.95 -4.74 -0.46
N VAL A 115 12.42 -5.66 -1.28
CA VAL A 115 12.49 -7.11 -1.06
C VAL A 115 13.86 -7.61 -1.45
N PHE A 116 14.34 -7.19 -2.64
CA PHE A 116 15.68 -7.42 -3.15
C PHE A 116 16.57 -6.25 -2.72
N ASP A 117 17.78 -6.53 -2.19
CA ASP A 117 18.67 -5.45 -1.76
C ASP A 117 19.48 -4.85 -2.91
N GLY A 118 20.04 -5.70 -3.78
CA GLY A 118 20.91 -5.26 -4.88
C GLY A 118 22.21 -4.63 -4.40
N ALA A 119 22.80 -5.15 -3.33
CA ALA A 119 23.99 -4.61 -2.70
C ALA A 119 25.17 -4.51 -3.68
N SER A 120 25.43 -5.58 -4.45
CA SER A 120 26.54 -5.64 -5.39
C SER A 120 26.36 -4.77 -6.64
N ILE A 121 25.14 -4.32 -6.93
CA ILE A 121 24.80 -3.44 -8.07
C ILE A 121 24.39 -2.04 -7.66
N SER A 122 24.61 -1.68 -6.40
CA SER A 122 24.37 -0.33 -5.88
C SER A 122 25.17 0.71 -6.69
N ARG A 123 24.61 1.90 -6.86
CA ARG A 123 25.32 3.05 -7.41
C ARG A 123 26.29 3.71 -6.42
N PHE A 124 26.13 3.41 -5.14
CA PHE A 124 27.02 3.91 -4.10
C PHE A 124 28.28 3.05 -4.02
N PRO A 125 29.45 3.64 -3.71
CA PRO A 125 30.66 2.88 -3.53
C PRO A 125 30.52 1.89 -2.37
N ARG A 126 31.27 0.79 -2.43
CA ARG A 126 31.36 -0.15 -1.31
C ARG A 126 31.94 0.55 -0.08
N ILE A 127 31.42 0.19 1.08
CA ILE A 127 31.94 0.65 2.36
C ILE A 127 32.98 -0.39 2.83
N GLY A 128 34.25 -0.04 2.75
CA GLY A 128 35.32 -0.94 3.15
C GLY A 128 35.47 -2.22 2.29
N TRP A 129 35.91 -3.30 2.91
CA TRP A 129 36.12 -4.62 2.29
C TRP A 129 34.92 -5.56 2.49
N ASP A 130 33.72 -5.02 2.50
CA ASP A 130 32.50 -5.79 2.70
C ASP A 130 32.31 -6.91 1.70
N SER A 131 31.98 -8.07 2.21
CA SER A 131 31.58 -9.22 1.42
C SER A 131 30.06 -9.12 1.16
N THR A 132 29.68 -8.49 0.04
CA THR A 132 28.29 -8.46 -0.40
C THR A 132 27.96 -9.72 -1.22
N PRO A 133 26.76 -10.28 -1.10
CA PRO A 133 26.34 -11.38 -1.95
C PRO A 133 26.29 -10.94 -3.42
N SER A 134 26.47 -11.89 -4.31
CA SER A 134 26.24 -11.66 -5.75
C SER A 134 24.75 -11.52 -6.03
N VAL A 135 24.39 -10.89 -7.16
CA VAL A 135 23.00 -10.75 -7.61
C VAL A 135 22.25 -12.09 -7.60
N ILE A 136 22.87 -13.16 -8.09
CA ILE A 136 22.24 -14.49 -8.12
C ILE A 136 21.98 -15.06 -6.72
N GLN A 137 22.86 -14.78 -5.75
CA GLN A 137 22.66 -15.21 -4.36
C GLN A 137 21.50 -14.45 -3.71
N GLU A 138 21.39 -13.13 -3.96
CA GLU A 138 20.27 -12.32 -3.48
C GLU A 138 18.94 -12.73 -4.14
N LEU A 139 18.91 -12.91 -5.47
CA LEU A 139 17.72 -13.41 -6.17
C LEU A 139 17.26 -14.75 -5.60
N LYS A 140 18.21 -15.67 -5.33
CA LYS A 140 17.89 -16.95 -4.74
C LYS A 140 17.34 -16.85 -3.32
N ALA A 141 17.86 -15.94 -2.51
CA ALA A 141 17.32 -15.65 -1.18
C ALA A 141 15.88 -15.12 -1.27
N CYS A 142 15.62 -14.21 -2.22
CA CYS A 142 14.27 -13.70 -2.48
C CYS A 142 13.32 -14.80 -2.98
N GLU A 143 13.76 -15.67 -3.90
CA GLU A 143 12.95 -16.81 -4.40
C GLU A 143 12.53 -17.74 -3.26
N ILE A 144 13.47 -18.09 -2.37
CA ILE A 144 13.17 -18.96 -1.23
C ILE A 144 12.16 -18.29 -0.31
N ALA A 145 12.43 -17.06 0.15
CA ALA A 145 11.60 -16.39 1.12
C ALA A 145 10.21 -16.04 0.56
N LEU A 146 10.11 -15.51 -0.66
CA LEU A 146 8.82 -15.24 -1.30
C LEU A 146 8.06 -16.53 -1.60
N GLY A 147 8.76 -17.63 -1.92
CA GLY A 147 8.15 -18.96 -2.09
C GLY A 147 7.52 -19.47 -0.78
N GLU A 148 8.22 -19.36 0.35
CA GLU A 148 7.68 -19.73 1.66
C GLU A 148 6.44 -18.89 2.03
N ILE A 149 6.47 -17.58 1.75
CA ILE A 149 5.31 -16.70 1.97
C ILE A 149 4.14 -17.12 1.07
N GLU A 150 4.41 -17.40 -0.22
CA GLU A 150 3.37 -17.86 -1.17
C GLU A 150 2.75 -19.18 -0.71
N ASP A 151 3.56 -20.17 -0.37
CA ASP A 151 3.08 -21.47 0.09
C ASP A 151 2.22 -21.35 1.34
N ALA A 152 2.66 -20.57 2.33
CA ALA A 152 1.89 -20.30 3.53
C ALA A 152 0.57 -19.58 3.20
N ALA A 153 0.62 -18.55 2.35
CA ALA A 153 -0.53 -17.75 1.98
C ALA A 153 -1.57 -18.57 1.19
N ARG A 154 -1.14 -19.35 0.19
CA ARG A 154 -2.04 -20.19 -0.60
C ARG A 154 -2.61 -21.36 0.20
N LYS A 155 -1.85 -21.90 1.16
CA LYS A 155 -2.34 -22.91 2.10
C LYS A 155 -3.43 -22.34 3.02
N ALA A 156 -3.25 -21.11 3.49
CA ALA A 156 -4.23 -20.41 4.32
C ALA A 156 -5.46 -19.97 3.50
N ARG A 157 -5.26 -19.51 2.27
CA ARG A 157 -6.30 -19.05 1.34
C ARG A 157 -5.85 -19.23 -0.11
N SER A 158 -6.47 -20.16 -0.83
CA SER A 158 -6.08 -20.55 -2.21
C SER A 158 -6.12 -19.38 -3.22
N ASN A 159 -7.05 -18.42 -3.04
CA ASN A 159 -7.22 -17.25 -3.91
C ASN A 159 -6.64 -15.96 -3.32
N VAL A 160 -5.58 -16.06 -2.52
CA VAL A 160 -4.87 -14.89 -1.98
C VAL A 160 -4.22 -14.09 -3.10
N ASN A 161 -4.31 -12.76 -3.00
CA ASN A 161 -3.56 -11.85 -3.89
C ASN A 161 -2.14 -11.66 -3.36
N LEU A 162 -1.14 -11.92 -4.21
CA LEU A 162 0.27 -11.65 -3.95
C LEU A 162 0.71 -10.46 -4.79
N VAL A 163 1.07 -9.36 -4.14
CA VAL A 163 1.42 -8.10 -4.79
C VAL A 163 2.77 -7.61 -4.31
N TRP A 164 3.56 -7.07 -5.22
CA TRP A 164 4.84 -6.47 -4.92
C TRP A 164 4.87 -5.01 -5.41
N THR A 165 4.79 -4.04 -4.50
CA THR A 165 5.04 -2.64 -4.84
C THR A 165 6.54 -2.40 -4.85
N LEU A 166 7.08 -1.99 -6.00
CA LEU A 166 8.53 -1.89 -6.19
C LEU A 166 9.15 -0.77 -5.34
N GLY A 167 10.22 -1.11 -4.67
CA GLY A 167 11.06 -0.17 -3.92
C GLY A 167 12.24 0.35 -4.74
N ASN A 168 13.05 1.20 -4.12
CA ASN A 168 14.23 1.75 -4.79
C ASN A 168 15.38 0.73 -4.90
N HIS A 169 15.44 -0.25 -4.01
CA HIS A 169 16.40 -1.33 -4.10
C HIS A 169 15.98 -2.34 -5.17
N ASP A 170 14.71 -2.71 -5.23
CA ASP A 170 14.17 -3.58 -6.28
C ASP A 170 14.46 -3.01 -7.68
N ALA A 171 14.29 -1.70 -7.84
CA ALA A 171 14.54 -1.02 -9.09
C ALA A 171 16.02 -0.99 -9.50
N ARG A 172 16.97 -1.29 -8.59
CA ARG A 172 18.41 -1.35 -8.94
C ARG A 172 18.69 -2.38 -10.02
N PHE A 173 17.97 -3.53 -9.97
CA PHE A 173 18.17 -4.62 -10.91
C PHE A 173 18.00 -4.15 -12.37
N GLU A 174 16.82 -3.64 -12.72
CA GLU A 174 16.55 -3.18 -14.08
C GLU A 174 17.29 -1.89 -14.41
N ASN A 175 17.38 -0.94 -13.49
CA ASN A 175 18.09 0.32 -13.72
C ASN A 175 19.58 0.10 -14.03
N ARG A 176 20.22 -0.87 -13.37
CA ARG A 176 21.62 -1.21 -13.64
C ARG A 176 21.81 -1.81 -15.04
N LEU A 177 20.90 -2.69 -15.43
CA LEU A 177 20.90 -3.31 -16.75
C LEU A 177 20.61 -2.27 -17.84
N ALA A 178 19.55 -1.48 -17.70
CA ALA A 178 19.18 -0.44 -18.66
C ALA A 178 20.29 0.60 -18.87
N ALA A 179 21.01 0.96 -17.80
CA ALA A 179 22.10 1.93 -17.89
C ALA A 179 23.37 1.39 -18.54
N ASN A 180 23.68 0.10 -18.38
CA ASN A 180 24.97 -0.45 -18.81
C ASN A 180 24.86 -1.44 -19.98
N ALA A 181 23.69 -2.00 -20.23
CA ALA A 181 23.46 -3.01 -21.27
C ALA A 181 22.06 -2.88 -21.89
N PRO A 182 21.67 -1.69 -22.41
CA PRO A 182 20.32 -1.44 -22.93
C PRO A 182 19.94 -2.37 -24.09
N GLN A 183 20.90 -2.92 -24.82
CA GLN A 183 20.69 -3.86 -25.91
C GLN A 183 20.08 -5.20 -25.47
N TYR A 184 20.03 -5.48 -24.16
CA TYR A 184 19.41 -6.68 -23.58
C TYR A 184 17.95 -6.42 -23.10
N GLU A 185 17.37 -5.28 -23.44
CA GLU A 185 15.95 -5.01 -23.19
C GLU A 185 15.09 -6.15 -23.77
N PHE A 186 14.07 -6.58 -23.02
CA PHE A 186 13.16 -7.70 -23.35
C PHE A 186 13.78 -9.11 -23.34
N VAL A 187 15.07 -9.27 -23.05
CA VAL A 187 15.64 -10.62 -22.84
C VAL A 187 15.09 -11.19 -21.52
N LYS A 188 14.50 -12.39 -21.59
CA LYS A 188 13.93 -13.09 -20.43
C LYS A 188 14.99 -13.25 -19.32
N GLY A 189 14.60 -12.96 -18.08
CA GLY A 189 15.48 -13.00 -16.91
C GLY A 189 16.18 -11.66 -16.61
N PHE A 190 16.02 -10.63 -17.46
CA PHE A 190 16.59 -9.30 -17.25
C PHE A 190 15.57 -8.30 -16.69
N ALA A 191 14.33 -8.72 -16.51
CA ALA A 191 13.34 -8.01 -15.71
C ALA A 191 13.12 -8.74 -14.38
N LEU A 192 13.06 -8.01 -13.26
CA LEU A 192 12.90 -8.59 -11.93
C LEU A 192 11.64 -9.48 -11.84
N LYS A 193 10.55 -9.08 -12.49
CA LYS A 193 9.31 -9.86 -12.59
C LYS A 193 9.47 -11.26 -13.16
N ASP A 194 10.50 -11.49 -13.98
CA ASP A 194 10.71 -12.79 -14.63
C ASP A 194 11.16 -13.87 -13.63
N HIS A 195 11.72 -13.44 -12.51
CA HIS A 195 12.16 -14.31 -11.41
C HIS A 195 11.03 -14.63 -10.43
N PHE A 196 9.97 -13.81 -10.40
CA PHE A 196 8.87 -13.91 -9.43
C PHE A 196 7.49 -13.87 -10.12
N PRO A 197 7.16 -14.85 -10.97
CA PRO A 197 6.00 -14.79 -11.87
C PRO A 197 4.65 -14.82 -11.15
N THR A 198 4.60 -15.27 -9.90
CA THR A 198 3.36 -15.35 -9.10
C THR A 198 3.06 -14.05 -8.34
N TRP A 199 4.07 -13.19 -8.20
CA TRP A 199 3.94 -11.88 -7.58
C TRP A 199 3.64 -10.82 -8.62
N HIS A 200 2.62 -10.00 -8.38
CA HIS A 200 2.23 -8.93 -9.30
C HIS A 200 3.02 -7.65 -9.00
N PRO A 201 4.04 -7.29 -9.82
CA PRO A 201 4.82 -6.07 -9.60
C PRO A 201 4.03 -4.83 -10.02
N CYS A 202 4.10 -3.76 -9.21
CA CYS A 202 3.48 -2.48 -9.49
C CYS A 202 4.20 -1.36 -8.73
N TRP A 203 3.90 -0.10 -9.03
CA TRP A 203 4.40 1.03 -8.24
C TRP A 203 3.50 1.41 -7.08
N SER A 204 2.22 1.03 -7.15
CA SER A 204 1.28 1.20 -6.05
C SER A 204 0.20 0.14 -6.10
N CYS A 205 -0.24 -0.31 -4.93
CA CYS A 205 -1.37 -1.20 -4.75
C CYS A 205 -2.49 -0.46 -4.01
N TRP A 206 -3.72 -0.65 -4.46
CA TRP A 206 -4.90 -0.06 -3.86
C TRP A 206 -5.82 -1.17 -3.36
N PRO A 207 -5.73 -1.54 -2.07
CA PRO A 207 -6.67 -2.49 -1.48
C PRO A 207 -8.12 -2.04 -1.63
N THR A 208 -8.38 -0.75 -1.42
CA THR A 208 -9.65 -0.05 -1.68
C THR A 208 -9.37 1.33 -2.26
N ASP A 209 -10.41 2.07 -2.64
CA ASP A 209 -10.28 3.43 -3.14
C ASP A 209 -9.78 4.44 -2.10
N GLU A 210 -9.88 4.09 -0.82
CA GLU A 210 -9.49 4.94 0.30
C GLU A 210 -8.11 4.61 0.87
N VAL A 211 -7.41 3.59 0.31
CA VAL A 211 -6.10 3.14 0.82
C VAL A 211 -5.14 2.88 -0.31
N VAL A 212 -3.98 3.50 -0.25
CA VAL A 212 -2.86 3.24 -1.14
C VAL A 212 -1.67 2.66 -0.39
N VAL A 213 -1.09 1.61 -0.96
CA VAL A 213 0.17 1.01 -0.52
C VAL A 213 1.22 1.32 -1.57
N LYS A 214 2.32 1.94 -1.19
CA LYS A 214 3.48 2.20 -2.04
C LYS A 214 4.74 2.30 -1.19
N HIS A 215 5.87 1.88 -1.74
CA HIS A 215 7.09 1.76 -0.94
C HIS A 215 7.51 3.10 -0.32
N ARG A 216 7.67 4.13 -1.12
CA ARG A 216 8.17 5.43 -0.64
C ARG A 216 7.46 6.62 -1.25
N TRP A 217 7.47 7.73 -0.53
CA TRP A 217 7.09 9.03 -1.04
C TRP A 217 7.95 10.11 -0.40
N LYS A 218 7.52 10.75 0.71
CA LYS A 218 8.33 11.74 1.44
C LYS A 218 9.05 11.07 2.60
N GLY A 219 10.24 11.54 2.90
CA GLY A 219 11.07 11.07 4.01
C GLY A 219 10.93 11.92 5.27
N GLY A 220 11.73 11.57 6.29
CA GLY A 220 11.85 12.28 7.57
C GLY A 220 10.91 11.77 8.65
N VAL A 221 11.11 12.26 9.88
CA VAL A 221 10.41 11.76 11.08
C VAL A 221 8.88 11.92 11.04
N HIS A 222 8.38 12.86 10.24
CA HIS A 222 6.96 13.13 10.06
C HIS A 222 6.41 12.56 8.75
N ALA A 223 7.11 11.63 8.09
CA ALA A 223 6.75 11.11 6.78
C ALA A 223 5.34 10.52 6.74
N THR A 224 4.94 9.71 7.71
CA THR A 224 3.60 9.12 7.78
C THR A 224 2.50 10.20 7.79
N HIS A 225 2.65 11.24 8.61
CA HIS A 225 1.72 12.38 8.66
C HIS A 225 1.69 13.14 7.32
N ASN A 226 2.86 13.55 6.83
CA ASN A 226 2.98 14.33 5.60
C ASN A 226 2.48 13.57 4.37
N ASN A 227 2.75 12.26 4.30
CA ASN A 227 2.28 11.41 3.22
C ASN A 227 0.76 11.30 3.23
N THR A 228 0.13 11.17 4.40
CA THR A 228 -1.33 11.08 4.54
C THR A 228 -2.03 12.35 4.06
N ILE A 229 -1.54 13.52 4.46
CA ILE A 229 -2.07 14.81 4.00
C ILE A 229 -1.97 14.91 2.48
N ASN A 230 -0.78 14.61 1.92
CA ASN A 230 -0.54 14.76 0.48
C ASN A 230 -1.27 13.70 -0.37
N ALA A 231 -1.49 12.50 0.17
CA ALA A 231 -2.21 11.45 -0.53
C ALA A 231 -3.72 11.73 -0.65
N GLY A 232 -4.29 12.43 0.33
CA GLY A 232 -5.74 12.62 0.43
C GLY A 232 -6.52 11.35 0.78
N VAL A 233 -5.83 10.23 0.97
CA VAL A 233 -6.35 8.91 1.37
C VAL A 233 -5.43 8.31 2.43
N SER A 234 -5.83 7.21 3.05
CA SER A 234 -4.90 6.44 3.90
C SER A 234 -3.73 5.91 3.07
N ILE A 235 -2.52 6.01 3.60
CA ILE A 235 -1.31 5.61 2.88
C ILE A 235 -0.42 4.72 3.73
N VAL A 236 0.02 3.62 3.14
CA VAL A 236 0.95 2.67 3.75
C VAL A 236 2.28 2.74 3.00
N THR A 237 3.34 3.05 3.72
CA THR A 237 4.70 3.16 3.19
C THR A 237 5.66 2.23 3.93
N GLY A 238 6.82 1.98 3.36
CA GLY A 238 8.00 1.41 3.96
C GLY A 238 9.16 2.41 3.94
N HIS A 239 10.35 1.95 3.56
CA HIS A 239 11.55 2.75 3.27
C HIS A 239 12.23 3.39 4.50
N LEU A 240 11.48 3.79 5.51
CA LEU A 240 12.05 4.46 6.69
C LEU A 240 12.21 3.53 7.89
N HIS A 241 11.75 2.29 7.78
CA HIS A 241 11.84 1.23 8.79
C HIS A 241 11.28 1.62 10.17
N SER A 242 10.35 2.59 10.24
CA SER A 242 10.00 3.20 11.53
C SER A 242 8.83 2.54 12.27
N LEU A 243 8.12 1.60 11.64
CA LEU A 243 6.98 0.82 12.17
C LEU A 243 6.05 1.66 13.03
N LYS A 244 5.14 2.41 12.41
CA LYS A 244 4.23 3.31 13.12
C LYS A 244 2.93 3.56 12.39
N VAL A 245 1.89 3.95 13.15
CA VAL A 245 0.62 4.46 12.65
C VAL A 245 0.44 5.90 13.11
N THR A 246 0.06 6.77 12.18
CA THR A 246 -0.27 8.17 12.46
C THR A 246 -1.69 8.44 11.98
N PRO A 247 -2.65 8.68 12.88
CA PRO A 247 -4.00 9.08 12.49
C PRO A 247 -4.01 10.53 11.99
N PHE A 248 -4.90 10.83 11.08
CA PHE A 248 -5.16 12.16 10.57
C PHE A 248 -6.66 12.34 10.31
N SER A 249 -7.20 13.48 10.72
CA SER A 249 -8.62 13.82 10.52
C SER A 249 -8.77 15.22 9.99
N ASP A 250 -9.66 15.39 9.04
CA ASP A 250 -10.11 16.66 8.52
C ASP A 250 -11.60 16.60 8.12
N TYR A 251 -12.10 17.63 7.46
CA TYR A 251 -13.50 17.64 6.97
C TYR A 251 -13.83 16.58 5.91
N GLN A 252 -12.82 15.87 5.40
CA GLN A 252 -12.99 14.75 4.46
C GLN A 252 -13.14 13.40 5.19
N GLY A 253 -12.82 13.34 6.48
CA GLY A 253 -12.92 12.16 7.32
C GLY A 253 -11.58 11.73 7.92
N ASN A 254 -11.55 10.51 8.45
CA ASN A 254 -10.39 9.92 9.11
C ASN A 254 -9.53 9.16 8.11
N ARG A 255 -8.22 9.29 8.24
CA ARG A 255 -7.22 8.60 7.42
C ARG A 255 -6.05 8.19 8.28
N PHE A 256 -5.22 7.27 7.77
CA PHE A 256 -4.05 6.78 8.46
C PHE A 256 -2.81 6.86 7.56
N GLY A 257 -1.71 7.34 8.12
CA GLY A 257 -0.38 7.12 7.59
C GLY A 257 0.28 5.97 8.32
N VAL A 258 0.73 4.96 7.59
CA VAL A 258 1.36 3.77 8.16
C VAL A 258 2.76 3.62 7.58
N ASP A 259 3.73 3.34 8.43
CA ASP A 259 5.05 2.84 8.04
C ASP A 259 5.15 1.40 8.54
N THR A 260 5.45 0.46 7.65
CA THR A 260 5.43 -0.97 7.94
C THR A 260 6.69 -1.48 8.65
N GLY A 261 7.63 -0.60 8.97
CA GLY A 261 8.92 -0.98 9.53
C GLY A 261 9.80 -1.71 8.52
N THR A 262 10.54 -2.69 8.98
CA THR A 262 11.36 -3.56 8.14
C THR A 262 11.13 -5.03 8.49
N LEU A 263 11.09 -5.91 7.49
CA LEU A 263 11.06 -7.35 7.73
C LEU A 263 12.47 -7.90 8.02
N ALA A 264 13.52 -7.16 7.66
CA ALA A 264 14.90 -7.49 7.99
C ALA A 264 15.19 -7.32 9.49
N ASP A 265 16.30 -7.87 9.95
CA ASP A 265 16.85 -7.54 11.26
C ASP A 265 17.52 -6.16 11.19
N THR A 266 17.20 -5.27 12.11
CA THR A 266 17.79 -3.91 12.16
C THR A 266 19.30 -3.93 12.38
N ASN A 267 19.85 -5.02 12.91
CA ASN A 267 21.29 -5.27 13.06
C ASN A 267 21.81 -6.29 12.04
N GLY A 268 21.08 -6.54 10.97
CA GLY A 268 21.44 -7.50 9.94
C GLY A 268 22.70 -7.11 9.20
N ALA A 269 23.37 -8.13 8.63
CA ALA A 269 24.67 -7.98 7.93
C ALA A 269 24.60 -6.92 6.80
N GLN A 270 23.45 -6.76 6.15
CA GLN A 270 23.22 -5.78 5.09
C GLN A 270 23.27 -4.32 5.57
N PHE A 271 23.16 -4.06 6.86
CA PHE A 271 23.10 -2.72 7.42
C PHE A 271 24.31 -2.30 8.25
N ILE A 272 25.13 -3.25 8.73
CA ILE A 272 26.21 -2.97 9.69
C ILE A 272 27.10 -1.82 9.26
N ASN A 273 27.62 -1.86 8.04
CA ASN A 273 28.53 -0.81 7.58
C ASN A 273 27.81 0.47 7.15
N TYR A 274 26.54 0.36 6.72
CA TYR A 274 25.71 1.52 6.41
C TYR A 274 25.38 2.34 7.67
N LEU A 275 25.15 1.66 8.78
CA LEU A 275 24.79 2.30 10.05
C LEU A 275 25.99 2.86 10.79
N GLU A 276 27.20 2.34 10.49
CA GLU A 276 28.40 2.61 11.31
C GLU A 276 28.09 2.28 12.79
N ASP A 277 28.09 3.24 13.69
CA ASP A 277 27.66 3.11 15.09
C ASP A 277 26.46 4.04 15.43
N SER A 278 25.73 4.47 14.42
CA SER A 278 24.63 5.41 14.62
C SER A 278 23.36 4.70 15.11
N PRO A 279 22.74 5.17 16.22
CA PRO A 279 21.46 4.63 16.66
C PRO A 279 20.36 4.96 15.63
N THR A 280 19.60 3.98 15.24
CA THR A 280 18.48 4.16 14.33
C THR A 280 17.14 4.11 15.05
N ASN A 281 16.12 4.76 14.47
CA ASN A 281 14.74 4.60 14.90
C ASN A 281 14.00 3.49 14.12
N TRP A 282 14.73 2.44 13.74
CA TRP A 282 14.22 1.32 12.99
C TRP A 282 13.55 0.29 13.89
N ARG A 283 12.51 -0.37 13.35
CA ARG A 283 11.76 -1.42 14.05
C ARG A 283 11.46 -2.55 13.09
N SER A 284 11.79 -3.78 13.49
CA SER A 284 11.41 -4.98 12.75
C SER A 284 9.96 -5.35 13.02
N GLY A 285 9.19 -5.53 11.95
CA GLY A 285 7.77 -5.86 12.03
C GLY A 285 7.06 -5.67 10.68
N PHE A 286 5.74 -5.63 10.74
CA PHE A 286 4.86 -5.44 9.58
C PHE A 286 3.47 -4.94 10.00
N ALA A 287 2.64 -4.53 9.03
CA ALA A 287 1.30 -4.02 9.29
C ALA A 287 0.20 -5.04 8.98
N VAL A 288 -0.85 -5.01 9.80
CA VAL A 288 -2.11 -5.74 9.62
C VAL A 288 -3.21 -4.72 9.34
N LEU A 289 -3.78 -4.76 8.14
CA LEU A 289 -4.85 -3.88 7.70
C LEU A 289 -6.15 -4.68 7.66
N THR A 290 -7.12 -4.28 8.46
CA THR A 290 -8.46 -4.90 8.48
C THR A 290 -9.45 -3.99 7.79
N PHE A 291 -10.21 -4.56 6.85
CA PHE A 291 -11.24 -3.86 6.10
C PHE A 291 -12.64 -4.35 6.48
N HIS A 292 -13.58 -3.41 6.60
CA HIS A 292 -14.99 -3.67 6.82
C HIS A 292 -15.80 -2.73 5.92
N GLU A 293 -16.63 -3.30 5.04
CA GLU A 293 -17.42 -2.56 4.03
C GLU A 293 -16.56 -1.58 3.21
N GLY A 294 -15.39 -2.04 2.75
CA GLY A 294 -14.44 -1.26 1.96
C GLY A 294 -13.65 -0.21 2.75
N LYS A 295 -13.90 -0.04 4.05
CA LYS A 295 -13.24 0.93 4.91
C LYS A 295 -12.13 0.30 5.73
N LEU A 296 -11.01 1.01 5.84
CA LEU A 296 -9.90 0.61 6.69
C LEU A 296 -10.25 0.88 8.16
N LEU A 297 -10.23 -0.17 8.98
CA LEU A 297 -10.26 -0.04 10.43
C LEU A 297 -8.92 0.49 10.94
N TRP A 298 -8.78 0.67 12.26
CA TRP A 298 -7.52 1.13 12.83
C TRP A 298 -6.38 0.16 12.47
N PRO A 299 -5.32 0.60 11.77
CA PRO A 299 -4.23 -0.27 11.39
C PRO A 299 -3.49 -0.81 12.61
N GLU A 300 -3.14 -2.08 12.58
CA GLU A 300 -2.40 -2.74 13.65
C GLU A 300 -0.99 -3.09 13.19
N LEU A 301 -0.07 -3.21 14.14
CA LEU A 301 1.33 -3.52 13.87
C LEU A 301 1.74 -4.79 14.62
N VAL A 302 2.49 -5.64 13.95
CA VAL A 302 3.21 -6.75 14.59
C VAL A 302 4.66 -6.34 14.72
N HIS A 303 5.21 -6.46 15.93
CA HIS A 303 6.55 -5.99 16.28
C HIS A 303 7.44 -7.15 16.74
N LYS A 304 8.70 -7.20 16.28
CA LYS A 304 9.71 -8.10 16.86
C LYS A 304 10.00 -7.66 18.29
N TRP A 305 9.60 -8.46 19.27
CA TRP A 305 9.85 -8.20 20.68
C TRP A 305 11.25 -8.64 21.11
N ALA A 306 11.61 -9.87 20.73
CA ALA A 306 12.91 -10.47 20.99
C ALA A 306 13.22 -11.50 19.90
N GLU A 307 14.38 -12.13 19.93
CA GLU A 307 14.70 -13.21 19.00
C GLU A 307 13.71 -14.38 19.17
N GLY A 308 13.10 -14.82 18.06
CA GLY A 308 12.05 -15.83 18.04
C GLY A 308 10.71 -15.41 18.67
N LYS A 309 10.51 -14.13 19.00
CA LYS A 309 9.30 -13.63 19.65
C LYS A 309 8.77 -12.36 19.01
N ILE A 310 7.47 -12.34 18.73
CA ILE A 310 6.75 -11.16 18.24
C ILE A 310 5.73 -10.70 19.29
N GLU A 311 5.43 -9.41 19.29
CA GLU A 311 4.34 -8.79 20.05
C GLU A 311 3.20 -8.43 19.10
N PHE A 312 1.96 -8.78 19.49
CA PHE A 312 0.75 -8.36 18.83
C PHE A 312 -0.41 -8.26 19.82
N ARG A 313 -1.08 -7.11 19.85
CA ARG A 313 -2.22 -6.82 20.75
C ARG A 313 -1.92 -7.08 22.23
N GLY A 314 -0.73 -6.71 22.68
CA GLY A 314 -0.30 -6.89 24.07
C GLY A 314 0.03 -8.34 24.48
N LYS A 315 0.17 -9.23 23.49
CA LYS A 315 0.57 -10.63 23.72
C LYS A 315 1.88 -10.95 23.01
N ILE A 316 2.68 -11.79 23.61
CA ILE A 316 3.92 -12.32 23.04
C ILE A 316 3.64 -13.70 22.45
N TYR A 317 4.11 -13.91 21.22
CA TYR A 317 4.00 -15.17 20.50
C TYR A 317 5.40 -15.68 20.13
N ASP A 318 5.64 -16.96 20.34
CA ASP A 318 6.83 -17.65 19.85
C ASP A 318 6.66 -17.97 18.36
N VAL A 319 7.68 -17.70 17.51
CA VAL A 319 7.65 -17.85 16.06
C VAL A 319 8.92 -18.49 15.49
#